data_d8b32bd7568507834408e4d4583439fe
#
_entry.id   d8b32bd7568507834408e4d4583439fe
#
_cell.length_a   1.000
_cell.length_b   1.000
_cell.length_c   1.000
_cell.angle_alpha   90.00
_cell.angle_beta   90.00
_cell.angle_gamma   90.00
#
_symmetry.space_group_name_H-M   'P 1'
#
loop_
_entity.id
_entity.type
_entity.pdbx_description
1 polymer ?
#
loop_
_entity_poly.entity_id
_entity_poly.type
_entity_poly.pdbx_seq_one_letter_code
_entity_poly.pdbx_strand_id
1 'polypeptide(L)'
;MATTSPSIPPTLAPTEATSVLTRRSSDRLSMSFEQRLTLSTISGFLCGLILGSSHGGKLAGLRFRAENAHRLPTSSTGWYLYHKSKNYYRMRGGLREGVRKGTMLAAWVGVFIVCEESADVFRATLRAGRSVGNLDGLGEVGEEDMGRSRDFVSTVCAGLGTSGLWSLWSEYYVSYHHPSYSEFWSGFFVLNLDLVYC
;
A
#
# COMPACT_ATOMS: atom_id res chain seq x y z
N MET A 1 10.37 57.93 28.96
CA MET A 1 10.09 57.22 27.71
C MET A 1 11.01 56.03 27.64
N ALA A 2 10.52 54.82 27.99
CA ALA A 2 11.31 53.60 27.94
C ALA A 2 11.01 52.92 26.61
N THR A 3 12.04 52.83 25.76
CA THR A 3 11.99 52.12 24.48
C THR A 3 12.12 50.64 24.73
N THR A 4 11.01 49.93 24.63
CA THR A 4 10.94 48.46 24.69
C THR A 4 11.56 47.91 23.38
N SER A 5 12.72 47.28 23.48
CA SER A 5 13.37 46.56 22.38
C SER A 5 12.54 45.34 22.05
N PRO A 6 12.22 45.04 20.77
CA PRO A 6 11.53 43.83 20.40
C PRO A 6 12.45 42.64 20.66
N SER A 7 12.01 41.70 21.49
CA SER A 7 12.65 40.41 21.74
C SER A 7 12.63 39.60 20.45
N ILE A 8 13.75 39.40 19.80
CA ILE A 8 13.97 38.48 18.70
C ILE A 8 13.69 37.07 19.22
N PRO A 9 12.82 36.26 18.57
CA PRO A 9 12.58 34.88 18.99
C PRO A 9 13.93 34.12 18.95
N PRO A 10 14.16 33.16 19.87
CA PRO A 10 15.42 32.44 19.92
C PRO A 10 15.64 31.73 18.58
N THR A 11 16.64 32.19 17.83
CA THR A 11 17.14 31.50 16.64
C THR A 11 17.54 30.10 17.08
N LEU A 12 16.84 29.08 16.59
CA LEU A 12 17.19 27.66 16.79
C LEU A 12 18.68 27.51 16.59
N ALA A 13 19.37 26.95 17.57
CA ALA A 13 20.80 26.76 17.50
C ALA A 13 21.17 26.05 16.20
N PRO A 14 22.20 26.48 15.47
CA PRO A 14 22.55 25.91 14.15
C PRO A 14 22.76 24.40 14.18
N THR A 15 23.06 23.84 15.35
CA THR A 15 23.18 22.41 15.59
C THR A 15 21.86 21.66 15.45
N GLU A 16 20.74 22.23 15.94
CA GLU A 16 19.42 21.57 15.82
C GLU A 16 18.89 21.62 14.40
N ALA A 17 19.08 22.75 13.70
CA ALA A 17 18.67 22.86 12.31
C ALA A 17 19.44 21.89 11.40
N THR A 18 20.73 21.69 11.68
CA THR A 18 21.58 20.75 10.92
C THR A 18 21.16 19.30 11.17
N SER A 19 20.90 18.93 12.42
CA SER A 19 20.45 17.57 12.77
C SER A 19 19.09 17.22 12.14
N VAL A 20 18.15 18.17 12.11
CA VAL A 20 16.84 17.99 11.46
C VAL A 20 16.98 17.83 9.94
N LEU A 21 17.86 18.61 9.31
CA LEU A 21 18.12 18.50 7.87
C LEU A 21 18.81 17.19 7.52
N THR A 22 19.78 16.74 8.32
CA THR A 22 20.49 15.47 8.11
C THR A 22 19.55 14.29 8.29
N ARG A 23 18.70 14.31 9.33
CA ARG A 23 17.67 13.29 9.56
C ARG A 23 16.69 13.21 8.39
N ARG A 24 16.27 14.34 7.83
CA ARG A 24 15.35 14.39 6.70
C ARG A 24 15.98 13.88 5.39
N SER A 25 17.28 14.07 5.21
CA SER A 25 18.01 13.58 4.02
C SER A 25 18.28 12.06 4.07
N SER A 26 18.32 11.46 5.26
CA SER A 26 18.50 10.02 5.43
C SER A 26 17.22 9.20 5.23
N ASP A 27 16.05 9.86 5.27
CA ASP A 27 14.78 9.19 5.04
C ASP A 27 14.58 8.84 3.57
N ARG A 28 14.04 7.65 3.28
CA ARG A 28 13.69 7.26 1.91
C ARG A 28 12.72 8.27 1.31
N LEU A 29 13.03 8.79 0.12
CA LEU A 29 12.26 9.83 -0.57
C LEU A 29 12.12 11.15 0.22
N SER A 30 12.99 11.40 1.22
CA SER A 30 12.90 12.57 2.11
C SER A 30 11.55 12.70 2.85
N MET A 31 10.82 11.58 3.00
CA MET A 31 9.54 11.49 3.70
C MET A 31 9.68 10.69 4.99
N SER A 32 8.96 11.13 6.03
CA SER A 32 8.86 10.35 7.27
C SER A 32 8.16 9.00 7.01
N PHE A 33 8.48 8.00 7.83
CA PHE A 33 7.85 6.67 7.75
C PHE A 33 6.32 6.74 7.74
N GLU A 34 5.73 7.56 8.61
CA GLU A 34 4.27 7.71 8.71
C GLU A 34 3.64 8.26 7.42
N GLN A 35 4.27 9.27 6.81
CA GLN A 35 3.79 9.84 5.55
C GLN A 35 3.89 8.82 4.42
N ARG A 36 4.99 8.07 4.36
CA ARG A 36 5.19 7.03 3.35
C ARG A 36 4.18 5.90 3.51
N LEU A 37 3.93 5.44 4.75
CA LEU A 37 2.95 4.41 5.06
C LEU A 37 1.54 4.86 4.65
N THR A 38 1.12 6.06 5.05
CA THR A 38 -0.22 6.58 4.73
C THR A 38 -0.42 6.77 3.24
N LEU A 39 0.55 7.37 2.55
CA LEU A 39 0.46 7.61 1.11
C LEU A 39 0.39 6.29 0.32
N SER A 40 1.23 5.32 0.67
CA SER A 40 1.27 4.02 0.01
C SER A 40 -0.01 3.21 0.26
N THR A 41 -0.54 3.21 1.49
CA THR A 41 -1.79 2.51 1.80
C THR A 41 -3.00 3.13 1.11
N ILE A 42 -3.07 4.47 1.04
CA ILE A 42 -4.13 5.17 0.31
C ILE A 42 -4.04 4.87 -1.19
N SER A 43 -2.84 4.92 -1.78
CA SER A 43 -2.67 4.61 -3.21
C SER A 43 -3.06 3.15 -3.52
N GLY A 44 -2.66 2.21 -2.65
CA GLY A 44 -3.07 0.80 -2.74
C GLY A 44 -4.59 0.62 -2.65
N PHE A 45 -5.24 1.34 -1.71
CA PHE A 45 -6.69 1.34 -1.59
C PHE A 45 -7.38 1.83 -2.86
N LEU A 46 -6.94 2.96 -3.41
CA LEU A 46 -7.51 3.54 -4.63
C LEU A 46 -7.35 2.61 -5.84
N CYS A 47 -6.16 2.03 -6.02
CA CYS A 47 -5.94 1.04 -7.08
C CYS A 47 -6.87 -0.17 -6.93
N GLY A 48 -6.97 -0.74 -5.73
CA GLY A 48 -7.86 -1.86 -5.45
C GLY A 48 -9.34 -1.51 -5.63
N LEU A 49 -9.74 -0.29 -5.27
CA LEU A 49 -11.10 0.21 -5.46
C LEU A 49 -11.45 0.31 -6.95
N ILE A 50 -10.56 0.84 -7.79
CA ILE A 50 -10.77 0.95 -9.23
C ILE A 50 -10.87 -0.44 -9.87
N LEU A 51 -9.91 -1.31 -9.59
CA LEU A 51 -9.90 -2.68 -10.13
C LEU A 51 -11.09 -3.50 -9.65
N GLY A 52 -11.39 -3.46 -8.34
CA GLY A 52 -12.52 -4.18 -7.76
C GLY A 52 -13.87 -3.68 -8.26
N SER A 53 -14.04 -2.35 -8.42
CA SER A 53 -15.29 -1.77 -8.91
C SER A 53 -15.54 -2.11 -10.38
N SER A 54 -14.51 -2.11 -11.22
CA SER A 54 -14.62 -2.46 -12.63
C SER A 54 -15.04 -3.92 -12.82
N HIS A 55 -14.41 -4.85 -12.08
CA HIS A 55 -14.73 -6.28 -12.12
C HIS A 55 -16.09 -6.57 -11.50
N GLY A 56 -16.36 -6.09 -10.28
CA GLY A 56 -17.62 -6.30 -9.57
C GLY A 56 -18.82 -5.71 -10.30
N GLY A 57 -18.63 -4.53 -10.94
CA GLY A 57 -19.66 -3.92 -11.76
C GLY A 57 -20.01 -4.75 -13.01
N LYS A 58 -19.02 -5.34 -13.68
CA LYS A 58 -19.24 -6.25 -14.82
C LYS A 58 -20.05 -7.48 -14.40
N LEU A 59 -19.61 -8.15 -13.34
CA LEU A 59 -20.31 -9.34 -12.80
C LEU A 59 -21.75 -9.03 -12.36
N ALA A 60 -21.96 -7.93 -11.63
CA ALA A 60 -23.29 -7.51 -11.21
C ALA A 60 -24.20 -7.22 -12.42
N GLY A 61 -23.66 -6.62 -13.49
CA GLY A 61 -24.39 -6.39 -14.72
C GLY A 61 -24.78 -7.66 -15.48
N LEU A 62 -23.90 -8.67 -15.47
CA LEU A 62 -24.20 -9.99 -16.07
C LEU A 62 -25.23 -10.74 -15.24
N ARG A 63 -25.11 -10.72 -13.91
CA ARG A 63 -26.11 -11.32 -13.00
C ARG A 63 -27.49 -10.70 -13.19
N PHE A 64 -27.58 -9.37 -13.25
CA PHE A 64 -28.84 -8.68 -13.51
C PHE A 64 -29.47 -9.11 -14.84
N ARG A 65 -28.67 -9.29 -15.88
CA ARG A 65 -29.16 -9.78 -17.18
C ARG A 65 -29.73 -11.20 -17.10
N ALA A 66 -29.01 -12.09 -16.40
CA ALA A 66 -29.44 -13.49 -16.23
C ALA A 66 -30.76 -13.56 -15.44
N GLU A 67 -30.86 -12.80 -14.34
CA GLU A 67 -32.06 -12.75 -13.50
C GLU A 67 -33.30 -12.19 -14.23
N ASN A 68 -33.10 -11.24 -15.15
CA ASN A 68 -34.19 -10.57 -15.87
C ASN A 68 -34.35 -11.01 -17.34
N ALA A 69 -33.72 -12.13 -17.73
CA ALA A 69 -33.77 -12.61 -19.12
C ALA A 69 -35.19 -12.96 -19.59
N HIS A 70 -36.04 -13.42 -18.69
CA HIS A 70 -37.43 -13.79 -18.97
C HIS A 70 -38.41 -12.60 -19.01
N ARG A 71 -37.97 -11.39 -18.61
CA ARG A 71 -38.80 -10.17 -18.53
C ARG A 71 -38.22 -9.04 -19.37
N LEU A 72 -37.94 -9.31 -20.61
CA LEU A 72 -37.46 -8.26 -21.50
C LEU A 72 -38.60 -7.26 -21.80
N PRO A 73 -38.38 -5.94 -21.67
CA PRO A 73 -39.36 -4.94 -21.91
C PRO A 73 -39.67 -4.84 -23.40
N THR A 74 -40.95 -4.61 -23.75
CA THR A 74 -41.40 -4.42 -25.12
C THR A 74 -41.63 -2.94 -25.45
N SER A 75 -41.79 -2.05 -24.45
CA SER A 75 -42.04 -0.64 -24.61
C SER A 75 -40.77 0.20 -24.46
N SER A 76 -40.73 1.35 -25.10
CA SER A 76 -39.61 2.31 -25.00
C SER A 76 -39.37 2.77 -23.57
N THR A 77 -40.41 3.09 -22.80
CA THR A 77 -40.32 3.46 -21.39
C THR A 77 -39.79 2.30 -20.54
N GLY A 78 -40.17 1.06 -20.86
CA GLY A 78 -39.67 -0.13 -20.20
C GLY A 78 -38.16 -0.33 -20.39
N TRP A 79 -37.64 -0.07 -21.58
CA TRP A 79 -36.22 -0.11 -21.88
C TRP A 79 -35.43 0.93 -21.08
N TYR A 80 -35.95 2.14 -20.92
CA TYR A 80 -35.32 3.16 -20.09
C TYR A 80 -35.21 2.72 -18.63
N LEU A 81 -36.28 2.22 -18.05
CA LEU A 81 -36.29 1.72 -16.66
C LEU A 81 -35.36 0.52 -16.48
N TYR A 82 -35.31 -0.38 -17.45
CA TYR A 82 -34.41 -1.54 -17.44
C TYR A 82 -32.94 -1.09 -17.41
N HIS A 83 -32.54 -0.15 -18.25
CA HIS A 83 -31.16 0.37 -18.26
C HIS A 83 -30.83 1.12 -16.98
N LYS A 84 -31.75 1.90 -16.44
CA LYS A 84 -31.58 2.61 -15.17
C LYS A 84 -31.34 1.62 -14.01
N SER A 85 -32.20 0.60 -13.90
CA SER A 85 -32.06 -0.45 -12.87
C SER A 85 -30.75 -1.22 -13.01
N LYS A 86 -30.39 -1.61 -14.23
CA LYS A 86 -29.13 -2.30 -14.54
C LYS A 86 -27.91 -1.48 -14.12
N ASN A 87 -27.91 -0.16 -14.42
CA ASN A 87 -26.79 0.70 -14.05
C ASN A 87 -26.67 0.85 -12.54
N TYR A 88 -27.79 1.00 -11.83
CA TYR A 88 -27.82 1.03 -10.38
C TYR A 88 -27.25 -0.26 -9.75
N TYR A 89 -27.65 -1.41 -10.28
CA TYR A 89 -27.16 -2.73 -9.84
C TYR A 89 -25.67 -2.87 -10.07
N ARG A 90 -25.16 -2.40 -11.21
CA ARG A 90 -23.72 -2.38 -11.53
C ARG A 90 -22.93 -1.49 -10.58
N MET A 91 -23.42 -0.28 -10.29
CA MET A 91 -22.77 0.64 -9.36
C MET A 91 -22.68 0.04 -7.94
N ARG A 92 -23.79 -0.48 -7.44
CA ARG A 92 -23.83 -1.09 -6.10
C ARG A 92 -22.90 -2.30 -5.99
N GLY A 93 -22.94 -3.19 -6.98
CA GLY A 93 -22.07 -4.37 -7.04
C GLY A 93 -20.58 -3.98 -7.17
N GLY A 94 -20.29 -3.03 -8.04
CA GLY A 94 -18.94 -2.50 -8.21
C GLY A 94 -18.39 -1.85 -6.96
N LEU A 95 -19.17 -1.00 -6.29
CA LEU A 95 -18.73 -0.32 -5.07
C LEU A 95 -18.43 -1.34 -3.95
N ARG A 96 -19.31 -2.32 -3.75
CA ARG A 96 -19.12 -3.36 -2.71
C ARG A 96 -17.84 -4.16 -2.94
N GLU A 97 -17.62 -4.64 -4.15
CA GLU A 97 -16.41 -5.38 -4.50
C GLU A 97 -15.17 -4.47 -4.52
N GLY A 98 -15.32 -3.23 -4.97
CA GLY A 98 -14.25 -2.24 -4.97
C GLY A 98 -13.70 -1.96 -3.57
N VAL A 99 -14.59 -1.67 -2.61
CA VAL A 99 -14.18 -1.43 -1.22
C VAL A 99 -13.53 -2.69 -0.63
N ARG A 100 -14.10 -3.87 -0.83
CA ARG A 100 -13.55 -5.13 -0.32
C ARG A 100 -12.16 -5.41 -0.86
N LYS A 101 -11.94 -5.24 -2.16
CA LYS A 101 -10.63 -5.46 -2.78
C LYS A 101 -9.64 -4.33 -2.46
N GLY A 102 -10.14 -3.10 -2.37
CA GLY A 102 -9.34 -1.95 -1.96
C GLY A 102 -8.77 -2.08 -0.57
N THR A 103 -9.59 -2.45 0.42
CA THR A 103 -9.12 -2.66 1.79
C THR A 103 -8.11 -3.80 1.89
N MET A 104 -8.33 -4.88 1.16
CA MET A 104 -7.40 -6.01 1.12
C MET A 104 -6.04 -5.61 0.52
N LEU A 105 -6.04 -4.89 -0.60
CA LEU A 105 -4.81 -4.43 -1.23
C LEU A 105 -4.07 -3.41 -0.35
N ALA A 106 -4.80 -2.48 0.27
CA ALA A 106 -4.21 -1.51 1.20
C ALA A 106 -3.54 -2.21 2.40
N ALA A 107 -4.17 -3.25 2.97
CA ALA A 107 -3.59 -4.03 4.05
C ALA A 107 -2.27 -4.69 3.64
N TRP A 108 -2.21 -5.30 2.46
CA TRP A 108 -0.98 -5.93 1.95
C TRP A 108 0.13 -4.92 1.66
N VAL A 109 -0.21 -3.75 1.11
CA VAL A 109 0.75 -2.65 0.92
C VAL A 109 1.28 -2.17 2.27
N GLY A 110 0.41 -2.04 3.29
CA GLY A 110 0.82 -1.71 4.65
C GLY A 110 1.79 -2.73 5.25
N VAL A 111 1.48 -4.02 5.13
CA VAL A 111 2.36 -5.12 5.57
C VAL A 111 3.72 -5.04 4.87
N PHE A 112 3.74 -4.79 3.55
CA PHE A 112 4.99 -4.66 2.81
C PHE A 112 5.87 -3.52 3.36
N ILE A 113 5.30 -2.32 3.58
CA ILE A 113 6.03 -1.16 4.10
C ILE A 113 6.57 -1.44 5.52
N VAL A 114 5.77 -2.08 6.38
CA VAL A 114 6.21 -2.46 7.73
C VAL A 114 7.32 -3.50 7.70
N CYS A 115 7.25 -4.51 6.82
CA CYS A 115 8.32 -5.49 6.64
C CYS A 115 9.60 -4.83 6.12
N GLU A 116 9.49 -3.87 5.20
CA GLU A 116 10.63 -3.13 4.68
C GLU A 116 11.35 -2.34 5.79
N GLU A 117 10.60 -1.58 6.59
CA GLU A 117 11.18 -0.82 7.71
C GLU A 117 11.74 -1.74 8.79
N SER A 118 11.07 -2.85 9.09
CA SER A 118 11.56 -3.85 10.06
C SER A 118 12.89 -4.46 9.60
N ALA A 119 13.06 -4.75 8.31
CA ALA A 119 14.29 -5.24 7.74
C ALA A 119 15.42 -4.20 7.84
N ASP A 120 15.13 -2.92 7.61
CA ASP A 120 16.10 -1.84 7.73
C ASP A 120 16.57 -1.68 9.18
N VAL A 121 15.64 -1.65 10.15
CA VAL A 121 15.94 -1.57 11.59
C VAL A 121 16.75 -2.81 12.05
N PHE A 122 16.36 -4.00 11.63
CA PHE A 122 17.07 -5.23 11.99
C PHE A 122 18.51 -5.24 11.48
N ARG A 123 18.73 -4.79 10.24
CA ARG A 123 20.08 -4.68 9.67
C ARG A 123 20.92 -3.62 10.37
N ALA A 124 20.33 -2.49 10.75
CA ALA A 124 21.01 -1.44 11.51
C ALA A 124 21.47 -1.97 12.88
N THR A 125 20.60 -2.69 13.59
CA THR A 125 20.94 -3.29 14.90
C THR A 125 22.02 -4.36 14.80
N LEU A 126 22.01 -5.19 13.74
CA LEU A 126 23.08 -6.19 13.52
C LEU A 126 24.44 -5.53 13.23
N ARG A 127 24.46 -4.42 12.49
CA ARG A 127 25.71 -3.67 12.25
C ARG A 127 26.23 -3.03 13.53
N ALA A 128 25.35 -2.37 14.28
CA ALA A 128 25.70 -1.79 15.58
C ALA A 128 26.27 -2.85 16.55
N GLY A 129 25.66 -4.02 16.64
CA GLY A 129 26.16 -5.14 17.46
C GLY A 129 27.52 -5.67 17.01
N ARG A 130 27.84 -5.60 15.72
CA ARG A 130 29.15 -6.02 15.20
C ARG A 130 30.24 -4.98 15.47
N SER A 131 29.92 -3.69 15.45
CA SER A 131 30.87 -2.61 15.76
C SER A 131 31.24 -2.59 17.26
N VAL A 132 30.32 -2.94 18.15
CA VAL A 132 30.60 -3.10 19.61
C VAL A 132 31.56 -4.24 19.88
N GLY A 133 31.60 -5.27 19.03
CA GLY A 133 32.57 -6.37 19.15
C GLY A 133 34.01 -6.00 18.81
N ASN A 134 34.23 -4.90 18.08
CA ASN A 134 35.54 -4.35 17.78
C ASN A 134 35.80 -3.13 18.67
N LEU A 135 36.28 -3.39 19.90
CA LEU A 135 36.50 -2.42 20.99
C LEU A 135 37.59 -1.35 20.73
N ASP A 136 38.18 -1.26 19.55
CA ASP A 136 39.24 -0.31 19.20
C ASP A 136 38.79 0.97 18.50
N GLY A 137 37.51 1.23 18.46
CA GLY A 137 36.96 2.46 17.84
C GLY A 137 35.69 2.93 18.54
N LEU A 138 35.85 3.72 19.61
CA LEU A 138 34.79 4.62 20.10
C LEU A 138 34.53 5.72 19.06
N GLY A 139 34.03 5.31 17.89
CA GLY A 139 33.41 6.17 16.90
C GLY A 139 31.93 6.19 17.16
N GLU A 140 31.37 7.36 17.39
CA GLU A 140 29.94 7.61 17.45
C GLU A 140 29.23 6.75 16.41
N VAL A 141 28.25 5.94 16.84
CA VAL A 141 27.36 5.21 15.95
C VAL A 141 26.56 6.27 15.21
N GLY A 142 27.16 6.77 14.12
CA GLY A 142 26.68 7.93 13.41
C GLY A 142 25.41 7.59 12.67
N GLU A 143 24.51 8.55 12.59
CA GLU A 143 23.31 8.53 11.74
C GLU A 143 23.61 8.14 10.28
N GLU A 144 24.88 8.28 9.83
CA GLU A 144 25.37 7.85 8.51
C GLU A 144 25.24 6.33 8.27
N ASP A 145 25.36 5.50 9.31
CA ASP A 145 25.23 4.04 9.19
C ASP A 145 23.77 3.59 8.99
N MET A 146 22.82 4.38 9.50
CA MET A 146 21.39 4.10 9.33
C MET A 146 20.93 4.45 7.90
N GLY A 147 21.46 5.52 7.30
CA GLY A 147 21.20 5.86 5.90
C GLY A 147 21.76 4.82 4.92
N ARG A 148 22.91 4.22 5.23
CA ARG A 148 23.58 3.20 4.39
C ARG A 148 22.94 1.82 4.49
N SER A 149 22.14 1.56 5.54
CA SER A 149 21.42 0.29 5.69
C SER A 149 20.15 0.19 4.83
N ARG A 150 19.68 1.31 4.31
CA ARG A 150 18.47 1.40 3.47
C ARG A 150 18.76 1.08 2.00
N ASP A 151 19.36 -0.07 1.76
CA ASP A 151 19.70 -0.57 0.44
C ASP A 151 18.51 -1.31 -0.20
N PHE A 152 18.60 -1.56 -1.52
CA PHE A 152 17.60 -2.36 -2.25
C PHE A 152 17.36 -3.75 -1.64
N VAL A 153 18.33 -4.28 -0.88
CA VAL A 153 18.23 -5.60 -0.24
C VAL A 153 17.08 -5.69 0.75
N SER A 154 16.79 -4.61 1.51
CA SER A 154 15.65 -4.59 2.43
C SER A 154 14.32 -4.64 1.67
N THR A 155 14.22 -3.97 0.54
CA THR A 155 13.04 -4.03 -0.35
C THR A 155 12.85 -5.44 -0.91
N VAL A 156 13.94 -6.11 -1.32
CA VAL A 156 13.89 -7.51 -1.79
C VAL A 156 13.46 -8.45 -0.64
N CYS A 157 14.05 -8.30 0.55
CA CYS A 157 13.65 -9.08 1.73
C CYS A 157 12.17 -8.86 2.11
N ALA A 158 11.70 -7.62 2.06
CA ALA A 158 10.29 -7.29 2.29
C ALA A 158 9.39 -7.93 1.23
N GLY A 159 9.78 -7.88 -0.05
CA GLY A 159 9.06 -8.51 -1.15
C GLY A 159 8.95 -10.03 -0.98
N LEU A 160 10.06 -10.70 -0.67
CA LEU A 160 10.07 -12.14 -0.41
C LEU A 160 9.27 -12.51 0.85
N GLY A 161 9.38 -11.72 1.93
CA GLY A 161 8.62 -11.91 3.15
C GLY A 161 7.11 -11.77 2.93
N THR A 162 6.68 -10.72 2.25
CA THR A 162 5.26 -10.51 1.96
C THR A 162 4.70 -11.53 0.98
N SER A 163 5.45 -11.96 -0.03
CA SER A 163 5.04 -13.02 -0.95
C SER A 163 4.93 -14.37 -0.26
N GLY A 164 5.84 -14.68 0.66
CA GLY A 164 5.78 -15.88 1.49
C GLY A 164 4.56 -15.89 2.41
N LEU A 165 4.30 -14.79 3.13
CA LEU A 165 3.10 -14.61 3.95
C LEU A 165 1.82 -14.72 3.12
N TRP A 166 1.84 -14.14 1.92
CA TRP A 166 0.72 -14.26 1.00
C TRP A 166 0.45 -15.71 0.58
N SER A 167 1.50 -16.44 0.22
CA SER A 167 1.39 -17.86 -0.17
C SER A 167 0.75 -18.70 0.95
N LEU A 168 1.26 -18.57 2.18
CA LEU A 168 0.71 -19.26 3.35
C LEU A 168 -0.74 -18.87 3.63
N TRP A 169 -1.06 -17.57 3.52
CA TRP A 169 -2.41 -17.09 3.74
C TRP A 169 -3.38 -17.55 2.64
N SER A 170 -2.93 -17.59 1.38
CA SER A 170 -3.74 -18.04 0.26
C SER A 170 -4.06 -19.53 0.34
N GLU A 171 -3.11 -20.38 0.73
CA GLU A 171 -3.35 -21.80 0.98
C GLU A 171 -4.34 -22.03 2.13
N TYR A 172 -4.16 -21.31 3.24
CA TYR A 172 -5.09 -21.37 4.36
C TYR A 172 -6.50 -20.92 3.95
N TYR A 173 -6.61 -19.83 3.19
CA TYR A 173 -7.90 -19.28 2.77
C TYR A 173 -8.62 -20.15 1.75
N VAL A 174 -7.89 -20.71 0.78
CA VAL A 174 -8.43 -21.64 -0.24
C VAL A 174 -8.90 -22.94 0.42
N SER A 175 -8.18 -23.44 1.41
CA SER A 175 -8.53 -24.65 2.16
C SER A 175 -9.83 -24.49 2.96
N TYR A 176 -10.15 -23.27 3.42
CA TYR A 176 -11.33 -23.03 4.26
C TYR A 176 -12.53 -22.39 3.54
N HIS A 177 -12.34 -21.69 2.41
CA HIS A 177 -13.36 -20.75 1.91
C HIS A 177 -13.62 -20.77 0.40
N HIS A 178 -13.82 -21.90 -0.25
CA HIS A 178 -14.39 -21.98 -1.61
C HIS A 178 -13.48 -21.64 -2.83
N PRO A 179 -13.59 -22.47 -3.92
CA PRO A 179 -12.68 -22.43 -5.09
C PRO A 179 -12.80 -21.18 -6.01
N SER A 180 -13.74 -20.28 -5.73
CA SER A 180 -14.03 -19.12 -6.61
C SER A 180 -13.01 -17.97 -6.55
N TYR A 181 -12.04 -18.02 -5.63
CA TYR A 181 -11.05 -16.94 -5.45
C TYR A 181 -9.71 -17.17 -6.14
N SER A 182 -9.38 -18.40 -6.49
CA SER A 182 -8.12 -18.73 -7.18
C SER A 182 -8.03 -18.11 -8.58
N GLU A 183 -9.17 -18.00 -9.27
CA GLU A 183 -9.19 -17.43 -10.64
C GLU A 183 -8.94 -15.92 -10.69
N PHE A 184 -9.30 -15.18 -9.65
CA PHE A 184 -9.07 -13.73 -9.62
C PHE A 184 -7.60 -13.38 -9.50
N TRP A 185 -6.84 -14.14 -8.72
CA TRP A 185 -5.42 -13.86 -8.48
C TRP A 185 -4.52 -14.41 -9.57
N SER A 186 -4.88 -15.51 -10.20
CA SER A 186 -4.20 -15.96 -11.41
C SER A 186 -4.33 -14.92 -12.54
N GLY A 187 -5.51 -14.31 -12.70
CA GLY A 187 -5.73 -13.21 -13.64
C GLY A 187 -4.94 -11.94 -13.30
N PHE A 188 -4.79 -11.59 -12.01
CA PHE A 188 -4.01 -10.44 -11.60
C PHE A 188 -2.49 -10.64 -11.82
N PHE A 189 -2.00 -11.86 -11.59
CA PHE A 189 -0.59 -12.19 -11.81
C PHE A 189 -0.25 -12.22 -13.31
N VAL A 190 -1.13 -12.76 -14.13
CA VAL A 190 -0.98 -12.78 -15.61
C VAL A 190 -1.05 -11.36 -16.18
N LEU A 191 -1.96 -10.52 -15.71
CA LEU A 191 -2.07 -9.12 -16.17
C LEU A 191 -0.85 -8.26 -15.79
N ASN A 192 -0.21 -8.52 -14.64
CA ASN A 192 1.04 -7.85 -14.28
C ASN A 192 2.24 -8.35 -15.07
N LEU A 193 2.27 -9.60 -15.48
CA LEU A 193 3.33 -10.12 -16.34
C LEU A 193 3.23 -9.56 -17.76
N ASP A 194 2.04 -9.40 -18.31
CA ASP A 194 1.83 -8.80 -19.64
C ASP A 194 2.16 -7.29 -19.67
N LEU A 195 2.04 -6.58 -18.54
CA LEU A 195 2.40 -5.16 -18.42
C LEU A 195 3.91 -4.93 -18.29
N VAL A 196 4.68 -5.94 -17.89
CA VAL A 196 6.15 -5.87 -17.76
C VAL A 196 6.84 -6.25 -19.06
N TYR A 197 6.15 -6.94 -20.00
CA TYR A 197 6.70 -7.37 -21.29
C TYR A 197 6.21 -6.55 -22.50
N CYS A 198 5.42 -5.49 -22.30
CA CYS A 198 5.14 -4.46 -23.29
C CYS A 198 5.89 -3.17 -22.95
#